data_5799f69739bd74b6d5e3cc98481ed1e1
#
_entry.id   5799f69739bd74b6d5e3cc98481ed1e1
#
_cell.length_a   1.000
_cell.length_b   1.000
_cell.length_c   1.000
_cell.angle_alpha   90.00
_cell.angle_beta   90.00
_cell.angle_gamma   90.00
#
_symmetry.space_group_name_H-M   'P 1'
#
loop_
_entity.id
_entity.type
_entity.pdbx_description
1 polymer ?
#
loop_
_entity_poly.entity_id
_entity_poly.type
_entity_poly.pdbx_seq_one_letter_code
_entity_poly.pdbx_strand_id
1 'polypeptide(L)'
;MISTSTAADLIEVIRDVVALGRAARQAPEGEPGGPCAVHHAQAGVLVLLHEEGEQRLGRLAGSLELDASVISRRVAVLEESGLVVRRPDPDDRRAQLVGLTDQGAEALRCYRTARAEEVAAALTDREDADVATLVAGLRGLLTDLSRMPAPRHRTPVG
;
A
#
# COMPACT_ATOMS: atom_id res chain seq x y z
N MET A 1 21.92 10.43 -20.41
CA MET A 1 21.92 11.05 -19.06
C MET A 1 20.77 12.04 -19.00
N ILE A 2 19.94 11.98 -17.94
CA ILE A 2 18.88 12.97 -17.73
C ILE A 2 19.50 14.27 -17.18
N SER A 3 18.86 15.41 -17.47
CA SER A 3 19.28 16.71 -16.91
C SER A 3 18.88 16.80 -15.42
N THR A 4 19.56 17.68 -14.68
CA THR A 4 19.20 17.97 -13.28
C THR A 4 17.78 18.55 -13.18
N SER A 5 17.33 19.32 -14.18
CA SER A 5 15.97 19.87 -14.24
C SER A 5 14.94 18.73 -14.35
N THR A 6 15.11 17.81 -15.31
CA THR A 6 14.22 16.65 -15.47
C THR A 6 14.19 15.77 -14.21
N ALA A 7 15.34 15.63 -13.53
CA ALA A 7 15.40 14.90 -12.27
C ALA A 7 14.61 15.61 -11.15
N ALA A 8 14.66 16.95 -11.10
CA ALA A 8 13.89 17.74 -10.13
C ALA A 8 12.38 17.60 -10.39
N ASP A 9 11.93 17.74 -11.64
CA ASP A 9 10.54 17.56 -12.03
C ASP A 9 10.02 16.15 -11.67
N LEU A 10 10.84 15.11 -11.89
CA LEU A 10 10.51 13.74 -11.51
C LEU A 10 10.33 13.59 -9.99
N ILE A 11 11.20 14.21 -9.19
CA ILE A 11 11.09 14.19 -7.72
C ILE A 11 9.79 14.85 -7.26
N GLU A 12 9.39 15.96 -7.88
CA GLU A 12 8.12 16.63 -7.56
C GLU A 12 6.93 15.76 -7.88
N VAL A 13 6.86 15.17 -9.06
CA VAL A 13 5.76 14.25 -9.46
C VAL A 13 5.71 13.04 -8.52
N ILE A 14 6.84 12.43 -8.19
CA ILE A 14 6.89 11.30 -7.23
C ILE A 14 6.34 11.74 -5.86
N ARG A 15 6.74 12.91 -5.36
CA ARG A 15 6.24 13.47 -4.10
C ARG A 15 4.72 13.62 -4.12
N ASP A 16 4.16 14.14 -5.21
CA ASP A 16 2.73 14.38 -5.34
C ASP A 16 1.94 13.05 -5.41
N VAL A 17 2.46 12.05 -6.13
CA VAL A 17 1.88 10.69 -6.16
C VAL A 17 1.91 10.05 -4.76
N VAL A 18 3.01 10.18 -4.03
CA VAL A 18 3.12 9.66 -2.65
C VAL A 18 2.15 10.39 -1.72
N ALA A 19 2.01 11.72 -1.84
CA ALA A 19 1.06 12.51 -1.04
C ALA A 19 -0.39 12.07 -1.32
N LEU A 20 -0.75 11.87 -2.57
CA LEU A 20 -2.07 11.36 -2.98
C LEU A 20 -2.34 9.97 -2.38
N GLY A 21 -1.37 9.07 -2.44
CA GLY A 21 -1.47 7.73 -1.84
C GLY A 21 -1.58 7.76 -0.31
N ARG A 22 -0.92 8.71 0.37
CA ARG A 22 -1.06 8.90 1.82
C ARG A 22 -2.45 9.42 2.19
N ALA A 23 -2.95 10.42 1.46
CA ALA A 23 -4.28 10.97 1.69
C ALA A 23 -5.36 9.89 1.54
N ALA A 24 -5.24 9.04 0.52
CA ALA A 24 -6.15 7.92 0.32
C ALA A 24 -6.13 6.90 1.47
N ARG A 25 -4.93 6.61 2.05
CA ARG A 25 -4.80 5.70 3.21
C ARG A 25 -5.32 6.28 4.52
N GLN A 26 -5.32 7.62 4.65
CA GLN A 26 -5.77 8.34 5.84
C GLN A 26 -7.24 8.78 5.75
N ALA A 27 -7.88 8.55 4.60
CA ALA A 27 -9.29 8.86 4.44
C ALA A 27 -10.12 8.20 5.55
N PRO A 28 -11.09 8.90 6.15
CA PRO A 28 -11.98 8.32 7.15
C PRO A 28 -12.65 7.08 6.57
N GLU A 29 -12.86 6.08 7.43
CA GLU A 29 -13.60 4.88 7.07
C GLU A 29 -15.04 5.33 6.75
N GLY A 30 -15.33 5.49 5.46
CA GLY A 30 -16.67 5.69 4.96
C GLY A 30 -17.48 4.40 5.03
N GLU A 31 -18.77 4.46 4.74
CA GLU A 31 -19.60 3.26 4.56
C GLU A 31 -18.94 2.29 3.58
N PRO A 32 -19.05 0.94 3.77
CA PRO A 32 -18.56 -0.03 2.80
C PRO A 32 -19.20 0.28 1.43
N GLY A 33 -18.48 1.03 0.63
CA GLY A 33 -18.96 1.47 -0.67
C GLY A 33 -18.42 0.59 -1.78
N GLY A 34 -19.08 -0.52 -2.03
CA GLY A 34 -18.72 -1.35 -3.17
C GLY A 34 -18.99 -2.84 -2.96
N PRO A 35 -18.99 -3.64 -4.04
CA PRO A 35 -19.35 -5.04 -4.01
C PRO A 35 -18.39 -5.93 -3.19
N CYS A 36 -17.26 -5.38 -2.73
CA CYS A 36 -16.17 -6.16 -2.17
C CYS A 36 -16.00 -6.07 -0.64
N ALA A 37 -16.84 -5.34 0.08
CA ALA A 37 -16.83 -5.20 1.55
C ALA A 37 -15.44 -4.81 2.16
N VAL A 38 -14.50 -4.30 1.35
CA VAL A 38 -13.18 -3.87 1.79
C VAL A 38 -13.05 -2.37 1.62
N HIS A 39 -12.80 -1.67 2.75
CA HIS A 39 -12.50 -0.23 2.71
C HIS A 39 -11.08 0.01 2.20
N HIS A 40 -10.88 1.12 1.49
CA HIS A 40 -9.56 1.54 1.02
C HIS A 40 -8.51 1.58 2.14
N ALA A 41 -8.91 2.05 3.33
CA ALA A 41 -8.05 2.09 4.51
C ALA A 41 -7.59 0.71 5.00
N GLN A 42 -8.41 -0.33 4.80
CA GLN A 42 -8.13 -1.72 5.19
C GLN A 42 -7.36 -2.47 4.08
N ALA A 43 -7.57 -2.10 2.81
CA ALA A 43 -6.94 -2.74 1.67
C ALA A 43 -5.41 -2.78 1.78
N GLY A 44 -4.79 -1.71 2.33
CA GLY A 44 -3.34 -1.66 2.54
C GLY A 44 -2.81 -2.80 3.42
N VAL A 45 -3.57 -3.21 4.45
CA VAL A 45 -3.22 -4.35 5.32
C VAL A 45 -3.28 -5.65 4.53
N LEU A 46 -4.37 -5.86 3.77
CA LEU A 46 -4.54 -7.08 2.96
C LEU A 46 -3.47 -7.19 1.86
N VAL A 47 -3.13 -6.06 1.21
CA VAL A 47 -2.06 -6.02 0.20
C VAL A 47 -0.73 -6.45 0.81
N LEU A 48 -0.36 -5.88 1.96
CA LEU A 48 0.92 -6.18 2.60
C LEU A 48 1.00 -7.65 3.05
N LEU A 49 -0.08 -8.18 3.63
CA LEU A 49 -0.17 -9.59 4.01
C LEU A 49 -0.15 -10.54 2.79
N HIS A 50 -0.68 -10.11 1.66
CA HIS A 50 -0.64 -10.89 0.42
C HIS A 50 0.78 -10.95 -0.18
N GLU A 51 1.52 -9.84 -0.11
CA GLU A 51 2.84 -9.70 -0.73
C GLU A 51 3.97 -10.23 0.15
N GLU A 52 3.89 -10.02 1.46
CA GLU A 52 4.96 -10.35 2.41
C GLU A 52 4.64 -11.55 3.32
N GLY A 53 3.41 -12.08 3.26
CA GLY A 53 2.96 -13.15 4.15
C GLY A 53 2.54 -12.66 5.54
N GLU A 54 2.51 -13.57 6.51
CA GLU A 54 2.13 -13.27 7.89
C GLU A 54 3.09 -12.28 8.56
N GLN A 55 2.55 -11.29 9.28
CA GLN A 55 3.30 -10.19 9.85
C GLN A 55 2.89 -9.93 11.31
N ARG A 56 3.84 -9.45 12.13
CA ARG A 56 3.55 -8.87 13.44
C ARG A 56 2.87 -7.51 13.28
N LEU A 57 1.95 -7.16 14.19
CA LEU A 57 1.26 -5.85 14.18
C LEU A 57 2.22 -4.65 14.10
N GLY A 58 3.33 -4.71 14.84
CA GLY A 58 4.33 -3.63 14.82
C GLY A 58 4.99 -3.45 13.45
N ARG A 59 5.21 -4.55 12.70
CA ARG A 59 5.77 -4.49 11.35
C ARG A 59 4.74 -3.93 10.37
N LEU A 60 3.47 -4.36 10.46
CA LEU A 60 2.38 -3.78 9.66
C LEU A 60 2.25 -2.27 9.88
N ALA A 61 2.32 -1.82 11.15
CA ALA A 61 2.29 -0.39 11.49
C ALA A 61 3.44 0.38 10.83
N GLY A 62 4.66 -0.14 10.94
CA GLY A 62 5.86 0.47 10.34
C GLY A 62 5.78 0.54 8.81
N SER A 63 5.40 -0.57 8.14
CA SER A 63 5.32 -0.62 6.68
C SER A 63 4.21 0.28 6.10
N LEU A 64 3.13 0.49 6.86
CA LEU A 64 2.02 1.36 6.45
C LEU A 64 2.16 2.82 6.95
N GLU A 65 3.23 3.12 7.69
CA GLU A 65 3.47 4.45 8.32
C GLU A 65 2.26 4.90 9.16
N LEU A 66 1.71 3.99 9.97
CA LEU A 66 0.53 4.21 10.81
C LEU A 66 0.84 3.91 12.28
N ASP A 67 0.09 4.55 13.17
CA ASP A 67 0.16 4.25 14.60
C ASP A 67 -0.30 2.82 14.91
N ALA A 68 0.32 2.20 15.91
CA ALA A 68 -0.01 0.83 16.33
C ALA A 68 -1.49 0.69 16.75
N SER A 69 -2.09 1.72 17.33
CA SER A 69 -3.50 1.75 17.71
C SER A 69 -4.43 1.75 16.48
N VAL A 70 -4.05 2.40 15.40
CA VAL A 70 -4.81 2.44 14.14
C VAL A 70 -4.76 1.07 13.47
N ILE A 71 -3.56 0.48 13.36
CA ILE A 71 -3.39 -0.86 12.78
C ILE A 71 -4.13 -1.91 13.60
N SER A 72 -4.05 -1.85 14.93
CA SER A 72 -4.76 -2.79 15.80
C SER A 72 -6.27 -2.79 15.58
N ARG A 73 -6.87 -1.61 15.42
CA ARG A 73 -8.31 -1.47 15.10
C ARG A 73 -8.63 -2.00 13.71
N ARG A 74 -7.84 -1.66 12.69
CA ARG A 74 -8.05 -2.16 11.32
C ARG A 74 -7.98 -3.69 11.25
N VAL A 75 -6.98 -4.26 11.90
CA VAL A 75 -6.84 -5.73 11.98
C VAL A 75 -8.00 -6.37 12.72
N ALA A 76 -8.51 -5.75 13.82
CA ALA A 76 -9.67 -6.28 14.53
C ALA A 76 -10.93 -6.34 13.64
N VAL A 77 -11.21 -5.27 12.88
CA VAL A 77 -12.35 -5.25 11.93
C VAL A 77 -12.18 -6.29 10.82
N LEU A 78 -10.96 -6.44 10.29
CA LEU A 78 -10.67 -7.45 9.26
C LEU A 78 -10.80 -8.87 9.81
N GLU A 79 -10.43 -9.10 11.07
CA GLU A 79 -10.57 -10.39 11.76
C GLU A 79 -12.05 -10.72 12.03
N GLU A 80 -12.84 -9.75 12.51
CA GLU A 80 -14.29 -9.88 12.68
C GLU A 80 -15.00 -10.22 11.35
N SER A 81 -14.47 -9.67 10.24
CA SER A 81 -14.98 -9.96 8.88
C SER A 81 -14.44 -11.28 8.30
N GLY A 82 -13.58 -12.01 9.02
CA GLY A 82 -12.99 -13.26 8.55
C GLY A 82 -11.93 -13.11 7.46
N LEU A 83 -11.45 -11.89 7.20
CA LEU A 83 -10.49 -11.61 6.11
C LEU A 83 -9.05 -11.85 6.54
N VAL A 84 -8.76 -11.76 7.82
CA VAL A 84 -7.46 -12.08 8.43
C VAL A 84 -7.65 -12.97 9.65
N VAL A 85 -6.58 -13.62 10.08
CA VAL A 85 -6.53 -14.45 11.27
C VAL A 85 -5.32 -14.08 12.11
N ARG A 86 -5.44 -14.12 13.45
CA ARG A 86 -4.31 -13.99 14.37
C ARG A 86 -3.87 -15.37 14.83
N ARG A 87 -2.56 -15.56 14.90
CA ARG A 87 -1.92 -16.78 15.40
C ARG A 87 -0.79 -16.43 16.35
N PRO A 88 -0.50 -17.27 17.37
CA PRO A 88 0.71 -17.12 18.16
C PRO A 88 1.94 -17.18 17.26
N ASP A 89 2.90 -16.29 17.49
CA ASP A 89 4.19 -16.36 16.81
C ASP A 89 4.98 -17.58 17.31
N PRO A 90 5.45 -18.48 16.45
CA PRO A 90 6.18 -19.67 16.84
C PRO A 90 7.52 -19.35 17.55
N ASP A 91 8.12 -18.21 17.23
CA ASP A 91 9.42 -17.79 17.78
C ASP A 91 9.26 -16.95 19.07
N ASP A 92 8.09 -16.34 19.28
CA ASP A 92 7.81 -15.52 20.47
C ASP A 92 6.33 -15.65 20.88
N ARG A 93 6.07 -16.50 21.87
CA ARG A 93 4.71 -16.75 22.39
C ARG A 93 3.98 -15.52 22.93
N ARG A 94 4.68 -14.40 23.15
CA ARG A 94 4.08 -13.14 23.60
C ARG A 94 3.62 -12.28 22.40
N ALA A 95 4.07 -12.62 21.19
CA ALA A 95 3.71 -11.93 19.97
C ALA A 95 2.63 -12.70 19.20
N GLN A 96 1.89 -11.97 18.38
CA GLN A 96 0.92 -12.53 17.43
C GLN A 96 1.30 -12.17 16.02
N LEU A 97 1.16 -13.13 15.13
CA LEU A 97 1.20 -12.95 13.68
C LEU A 97 -0.22 -12.74 13.16
N VAL A 98 -0.35 -11.87 12.18
CA VAL A 98 -1.58 -11.65 11.42
C VAL A 98 -1.36 -12.24 10.05
N GLY A 99 -2.24 -13.13 9.62
CA GLY A 99 -2.20 -13.78 8.32
C GLY A 99 -3.46 -13.51 7.50
N LEU A 100 -3.32 -13.53 6.18
CA LEU A 100 -4.43 -13.42 5.24
C LEU A 100 -5.17 -14.77 5.18
N THR A 101 -6.51 -14.72 5.18
CA THR A 101 -7.35 -15.92 4.93
C THR A 101 -7.62 -16.07 3.43
N ASP A 102 -8.14 -17.23 2.99
CA ASP A 102 -8.60 -17.42 1.61
C ASP A 102 -9.72 -16.43 1.26
N GLN A 103 -10.63 -16.16 2.21
CA GLN A 103 -11.67 -15.14 2.06
C GLN A 103 -11.06 -13.74 1.92
N GLY A 104 -10.02 -13.43 2.68
CA GLY A 104 -9.28 -12.16 2.57
C GLY A 104 -8.58 -12.02 1.22
N ALA A 105 -8.00 -13.08 0.70
CA ALA A 105 -7.38 -13.09 -0.62
C ALA A 105 -8.42 -12.83 -1.73
N GLU A 106 -9.61 -13.44 -1.63
CA GLU A 106 -10.72 -13.21 -2.57
C GLU A 106 -11.23 -11.77 -2.49
N ALA A 107 -11.46 -11.27 -1.28
CA ALA A 107 -11.88 -9.89 -1.05
C ALA A 107 -10.86 -8.86 -1.61
N LEU A 108 -9.56 -9.15 -1.48
CA LEU A 108 -8.51 -8.34 -2.07
C LEU A 108 -8.54 -8.36 -3.60
N ARG A 109 -8.77 -9.52 -4.22
CA ARG A 109 -8.91 -9.62 -5.69
C ARG A 109 -10.09 -8.78 -6.18
N CYS A 110 -11.24 -8.93 -5.54
CA CYS A 110 -12.44 -8.14 -5.84
C CYS A 110 -12.14 -6.63 -5.71
N TYR A 111 -11.53 -6.20 -4.62
CA TYR A 111 -11.13 -4.82 -4.40
C TYR A 111 -10.19 -4.30 -5.51
N ARG A 112 -9.17 -5.07 -5.89
CA ARG A 112 -8.24 -4.70 -6.96
C ARG A 112 -8.94 -4.52 -8.31
N THR A 113 -9.90 -5.39 -8.63
CA THR A 113 -10.69 -5.28 -9.87
C THR A 113 -11.55 -4.03 -9.87
N ALA A 114 -12.30 -3.78 -8.80
CA ALA A 114 -13.14 -2.58 -8.69
C ALA A 114 -12.30 -1.29 -8.79
N ARG A 115 -11.13 -1.25 -8.14
CA ARG A 115 -10.20 -0.11 -8.24
C ARG A 115 -9.63 0.08 -9.64
N ALA A 116 -9.33 -1.02 -10.35
CA ALA A 116 -8.88 -0.93 -11.73
C ALA A 116 -9.97 -0.37 -12.66
N GLU A 117 -11.23 -0.77 -12.46
CA GLU A 117 -12.37 -0.25 -13.19
C GLU A 117 -12.59 1.25 -12.93
N GLU A 118 -12.48 1.69 -11.66
CA GLU A 118 -12.57 3.12 -11.30
C GLU A 118 -11.45 3.94 -11.95
N VAL A 119 -10.22 3.44 -11.93
CA VAL A 119 -9.08 4.11 -12.59
C VAL A 119 -9.28 4.15 -14.10
N ALA A 120 -9.73 3.06 -14.72
CA ALA A 120 -10.01 3.02 -16.15
C ALA A 120 -11.12 4.04 -16.52
N ALA A 121 -12.19 4.14 -15.71
CA ALA A 121 -13.23 5.13 -15.89
C ALA A 121 -12.75 6.58 -15.75
N ALA A 122 -11.78 6.83 -14.88
CA ALA A 122 -11.17 8.15 -14.71
C ALA A 122 -10.20 8.55 -15.84
N LEU A 123 -9.69 7.57 -16.59
CA LEU A 123 -8.70 7.77 -17.65
C LEU A 123 -9.28 7.55 -19.06
N THR A 124 -10.58 7.76 -19.26
CA THR A 124 -11.27 7.54 -20.54
C THR A 124 -10.70 8.33 -21.72
N ASP A 125 -10.06 9.48 -21.45
CA ASP A 125 -9.42 10.32 -22.48
C ASP A 125 -7.96 9.89 -22.81
N ARG A 126 -7.49 8.78 -22.22
CA ARG A 126 -6.16 8.24 -22.45
C ARG A 126 -6.22 6.96 -23.28
N GLU A 127 -5.26 6.79 -24.18
CA GLU A 127 -5.10 5.53 -24.90
C GLU A 127 -4.40 4.49 -24.01
N ASP A 128 -4.83 3.23 -24.09
CA ASP A 128 -4.26 2.12 -23.30
C ASP A 128 -2.75 1.98 -23.55
N ALA A 129 -2.29 2.17 -24.79
CA ALA A 129 -0.88 2.12 -25.14
C ALA A 129 -0.02 3.17 -24.42
N ASP A 130 -0.57 4.38 -24.22
CA ASP A 130 0.12 5.47 -23.50
C ASP A 130 0.25 5.14 -22.02
N VAL A 131 -0.83 4.63 -21.42
CA VAL A 131 -0.84 4.21 -20.01
C VAL A 131 0.09 3.01 -19.79
N ALA A 132 0.10 2.04 -20.71
CA ALA A 132 1.02 0.88 -20.64
C ALA A 132 2.49 1.32 -20.73
N THR A 133 2.79 2.27 -21.59
CA THR A 133 4.14 2.86 -21.72
C THR A 133 4.57 3.57 -20.44
N LEU A 134 3.67 4.34 -19.83
CA LEU A 134 3.90 5.00 -18.55
C LEU A 134 4.17 3.98 -17.43
N VAL A 135 3.36 2.92 -17.37
CA VAL A 135 3.53 1.83 -16.35
C VAL A 135 4.88 1.15 -16.51
N ALA A 136 5.32 0.85 -17.75
CA ALA A 136 6.63 0.26 -18.01
C ALA A 136 7.76 1.20 -17.59
N GLY A 137 7.65 2.48 -17.89
CA GLY A 137 8.60 3.52 -17.47
C GLY A 137 8.71 3.65 -15.96
N LEU A 138 7.57 3.70 -15.24
CA LEU A 138 7.55 3.76 -13.78
C LEU A 138 8.18 2.53 -13.13
N ARG A 139 7.95 1.33 -13.66
CA ARG A 139 8.60 0.09 -13.16
C ARG A 139 10.11 0.13 -13.35
N GLY A 140 10.59 0.62 -14.51
CA GLY A 140 12.00 0.83 -14.75
C GLY A 140 12.62 1.81 -13.75
N LEU A 141 11.99 2.97 -13.55
CA LEU A 141 12.42 3.98 -12.57
C LEU A 141 12.48 3.41 -11.13
N LEU A 142 11.47 2.65 -10.71
CA LEU A 142 11.48 2.00 -9.39
C LEU A 142 12.68 1.06 -9.23
N THR A 143 12.99 0.29 -10.28
CA THR A 143 14.16 -0.60 -10.30
C THR A 143 15.46 0.17 -10.18
N ASP A 144 15.61 1.29 -10.89
CA ASP A 144 16.82 2.12 -10.86
C ASP A 144 16.97 2.84 -9.52
N LEU A 145 15.88 3.41 -8.98
CA LEU A 145 15.88 4.12 -7.70
C LEU A 145 16.13 3.17 -6.52
N SER A 146 15.67 1.91 -6.58
CA SER A 146 15.94 0.92 -5.52
C SER A 146 17.42 0.55 -5.38
N ARG A 147 18.22 0.85 -6.39
CA ARG A 147 19.69 0.66 -6.37
C ARG A 147 20.44 1.86 -5.79
N MET A 148 19.74 2.96 -5.56
CA MET A 148 20.37 4.14 -4.96
C MET A 148 20.68 3.87 -3.48
N PRO A 149 21.87 4.27 -2.99
CA PRO A 149 22.16 4.21 -1.56
C PRO A 149 21.18 5.12 -0.81
N ALA A 150 20.68 4.66 0.33
CA ALA A 150 19.81 5.44 1.18
C ALA A 150 20.42 6.84 1.47
N PRO A 151 19.63 7.92 1.45
CA PRO A 151 20.14 9.25 1.74
C PRO A 151 20.83 9.25 3.11
N ARG A 152 22.11 9.62 3.14
CA ARG A 152 22.84 9.77 4.40
C ARG A 152 22.21 10.92 5.15
N HIS A 153 21.53 10.66 6.25
CA HIS A 153 21.14 11.70 7.20
C HIS A 153 22.41 12.43 7.63
N ARG A 154 22.60 13.64 7.13
CA ARG A 154 23.58 14.56 7.73
C ARG A 154 23.04 14.87 9.12
N THR A 155 23.64 14.29 10.13
CA THR A 155 23.50 14.75 11.51
C THR A 155 23.84 16.24 11.50
N PRO A 156 22.98 17.14 12.01
CA PRO A 156 23.37 18.52 12.17
C PRO A 156 24.56 18.55 13.14
N VAL A 157 25.70 19.07 12.66
CA VAL A 157 26.83 19.38 13.51
C VAL A 157 26.34 20.51 14.42
N GLY A 158 26.27 20.23 15.73
CA GLY A 158 25.96 21.18 16.80
C GLY A 158 26.96 22.31 16.92
#